data_d0852a7f09499e208d7761a4c4a1802f
#
_entry.id   d0852a7f09499e208d7761a4c4a1802f
#
_cell.length_a   1.000
_cell.length_b   1.000
_cell.length_c   1.000
_cell.angle_alpha   90.00
_cell.angle_beta   90.00
_cell.angle_gamma   90.00
#
_symmetry.space_group_name_H-M   'P 1'
#
loop_
_entity.id
_entity.type
_entity.pdbx_description
1 polymer ?
#
loop_
_entity_poly.entity_id
_entity_poly.type
_entity_poly.pdbx_seq_one_letter_code
_entity_poly.pdbx_strand_id
1 'polypeptide(L)'
;MSHLKFNLLKTDKQSRRGRLTFPRGTVETPAFMPVGTYGTVKAMTPAQVKDTGAEIILGNTFHLMSRPGTEIIRAHGDLHDFMQWDKPILTDSGGFQVFSLAKMRKITEEGAHFRSPVNGDKVLLTPEYSMQIQRDLGSDIVMIFDECTPYPATFDQAEQSMSLSLRWAARSKIAHAGNESALFGIVQGGMYSELRQTSAEGLKEIGFDGYAIGGLSVGEPMDERNAVLEATTPLLPTDKPRYLMGVGKPEDIIESVLRGVDMFDCVIPTRNARNGFLFTRFGTLKVRNEKHKLSTAPVDPDCSCYTCQHFSRSYLRHLDKCKEILGAQLNTIHNLHYYQELMQGIRKSLDEDRFEEFRSEFYALREKGDPLEH
;
A
#
# COMPACT_ATOMS: atom_id res chain seq x y z
N MET A 1 4.48 25.29 0.92
CA MET A 1 3.96 24.46 -0.20
C MET A 1 4.68 23.13 -0.13
N SER A 2 4.01 22.02 -0.42
CA SER A 2 4.68 20.72 -0.36
C SER A 2 5.72 20.58 -1.46
N HIS A 3 6.72 19.74 -1.20
CA HIS A 3 7.79 19.42 -2.16
C HIS A 3 7.33 18.48 -3.29
N LEU A 4 6.12 17.88 -3.18
CA LEU A 4 5.60 16.98 -4.19
C LEU A 4 5.23 17.73 -5.47
N LYS A 5 5.72 17.22 -6.61
CA LYS A 5 5.22 17.57 -7.94
C LYS A 5 4.65 16.31 -8.57
N PHE A 6 3.38 16.36 -8.97
CA PHE A 6 2.75 15.30 -9.74
C PHE A 6 2.57 15.73 -11.19
N ASN A 7 3.06 14.93 -12.11
CA ASN A 7 2.88 15.13 -13.55
C ASN A 7 2.09 13.93 -14.11
N LEU A 8 0.88 14.17 -14.57
CA LEU A 8 0.14 13.22 -15.38
C LEU A 8 0.75 13.24 -16.79
N LEU A 9 1.39 12.13 -17.19
CA LEU A 9 2.14 12.02 -18.45
C LEU A 9 1.24 11.55 -19.58
N LYS A 10 0.33 10.59 -19.29
CA LYS A 10 -0.55 9.99 -20.28
C LYS A 10 -1.80 9.40 -19.62
N THR A 11 -2.87 9.30 -20.39
CA THR A 11 -4.10 8.60 -20.02
C THR A 11 -4.53 7.66 -21.15
N ASP A 12 -4.98 6.47 -20.75
CA ASP A 12 -5.67 5.53 -21.65
C ASP A 12 -7.03 5.23 -21.01
N LYS A 13 -8.11 5.81 -21.57
CA LYS A 13 -9.43 5.84 -20.94
C LYS A 13 -9.35 6.46 -19.53
N GLN A 14 -9.61 5.66 -18.48
CA GLN A 14 -9.48 6.09 -17.09
C GLN A 14 -8.09 5.78 -16.51
N SER A 15 -7.33 4.85 -17.11
CA SER A 15 -5.99 4.49 -16.66
C SER A 15 -5.02 5.64 -16.81
N ARG A 16 -4.11 5.77 -15.87
CA ARG A 16 -3.24 6.95 -15.74
C ARG A 16 -1.78 6.54 -15.65
N ARG A 17 -0.94 7.20 -16.44
CA ARG A 17 0.52 7.14 -16.37
C ARG A 17 1.03 8.47 -15.84
N GLY A 18 1.70 8.46 -14.71
CA GLY A 18 2.17 9.70 -14.08
C GLY A 18 3.55 9.56 -13.46
N ARG A 19 4.01 10.66 -12.86
CA ARG A 19 5.28 10.75 -12.14
C ARG A 19 5.12 11.65 -10.92
N LEU A 20 5.54 11.14 -9.77
CA LEU A 20 5.72 11.90 -8.54
C LEU A 20 7.19 12.29 -8.41
N THR A 21 7.49 13.55 -8.10
CA THR A 21 8.85 14.02 -7.88
C THR A 21 8.96 14.60 -6.48
N PHE A 22 9.96 14.14 -5.74
CA PHE A 22 10.32 14.56 -4.38
C PHE A 22 11.80 14.96 -4.33
N PRO A 23 12.27 15.65 -3.29
CA PRO A 23 13.71 15.88 -3.07
C PRO A 23 14.52 14.56 -3.00
N ARG A 24 13.92 13.47 -2.49
CA ARG A 24 14.54 12.14 -2.36
C ARG A 24 14.37 11.25 -3.60
N GLY A 25 13.92 11.77 -4.72
CA GLY A 25 13.81 11.02 -5.96
C GLY A 25 12.44 11.06 -6.62
N THR A 26 12.25 10.21 -7.60
CA THR A 26 11.03 10.11 -8.40
C THR A 26 10.34 8.77 -8.18
N VAL A 27 9.01 8.76 -8.34
CA VAL A 27 8.19 7.55 -8.32
C VAL A 27 7.35 7.54 -9.59
N GLU A 28 7.55 6.54 -10.42
CA GLU A 28 6.78 6.33 -11.63
C GLU A 28 5.44 5.64 -11.30
N THR A 29 4.33 6.21 -11.74
CA THR A 29 3.00 5.62 -11.48
C THR A 29 2.38 5.02 -12.75
N PRO A 30 1.58 3.94 -12.60
CA PRO A 30 1.18 3.26 -11.36
C PRO A 30 2.35 2.67 -10.58
N ALA A 31 2.28 2.74 -9.24
CA ALA A 31 3.33 2.31 -8.33
C ALA A 31 2.82 1.41 -7.20
N PHE A 32 3.60 0.41 -6.82
CA PHE A 32 3.35 -0.43 -5.65
C PHE A 32 4.38 -0.13 -4.56
N MET A 33 3.91 0.12 -3.34
CA MET A 33 4.73 0.43 -2.17
C MET A 33 4.88 -0.81 -1.28
N PRO A 34 6.07 -1.41 -1.18
CA PRO A 34 6.33 -2.42 -0.16
C PRO A 34 6.12 -1.87 1.25
N VAL A 35 5.49 -2.69 2.12
CA VAL A 35 5.15 -2.25 3.49
C VAL A 35 6.30 -2.53 4.45
N GLY A 36 6.85 -1.46 5.02
CA GLY A 36 7.90 -1.44 6.05
C GLY A 36 7.36 -1.16 7.45
N THR A 37 6.58 -2.07 8.03
CA THR A 37 5.78 -1.88 9.25
C THR A 37 6.54 -1.29 10.44
N TYR A 38 7.76 -1.76 10.72
CA TYR A 38 8.61 -1.31 11.84
C TYR A 38 9.91 -0.68 11.34
N GLY A 39 9.84 0.14 10.29
CA GLY A 39 11.04 0.68 9.64
C GLY A 39 11.83 -0.41 8.91
N THR A 40 11.17 -1.48 8.48
CA THR A 40 11.78 -2.54 7.68
C THR A 40 10.73 -3.28 6.85
N VAL A 41 11.02 -3.53 5.61
CA VAL A 41 10.29 -4.52 4.80
C VAL A 41 10.73 -5.89 5.30
N LYS A 42 9.76 -6.66 5.83
CA LYS A 42 10.07 -7.90 6.56
C LYS A 42 10.89 -8.88 5.73
N ALA A 43 11.96 -9.41 6.35
CA ALA A 43 12.92 -10.35 5.78
C ALA A 43 13.83 -9.77 4.65
N MET A 44 13.92 -8.43 4.53
CA MET A 44 14.77 -7.81 3.49
C MET A 44 15.59 -6.65 4.06
N THR A 45 16.79 -6.50 3.53
CA THR A 45 17.58 -5.28 3.71
C THR A 45 17.07 -4.16 2.78
N PRO A 46 17.30 -2.88 3.09
CA PRO A 46 16.94 -1.78 2.18
C PRO A 46 17.56 -1.93 0.77
N ALA A 47 18.79 -2.41 0.68
CA ALA A 47 19.44 -2.69 -0.60
C ALA A 47 18.67 -3.71 -1.43
N GLN A 48 18.27 -4.84 -0.82
CA GLN A 48 17.46 -5.85 -1.50
C GLN A 48 16.08 -5.32 -1.94
N VAL A 49 15.47 -4.43 -1.15
CA VAL A 49 14.20 -3.78 -1.54
C VAL A 49 14.42 -2.88 -2.77
N LYS A 50 15.51 -2.11 -2.81
CA LYS A 50 15.88 -1.30 -3.99
C LYS A 50 16.13 -2.17 -5.22
N ASP A 51 16.81 -3.30 -5.07
CA ASP A 51 17.12 -4.25 -6.15
C ASP A 51 15.86 -4.87 -6.77
N THR A 52 14.71 -4.89 -6.05
CA THR A 52 13.42 -5.28 -6.65
C THR A 52 12.86 -4.23 -7.61
N GLY A 53 13.40 -3.01 -7.63
CA GLY A 53 12.87 -1.88 -8.40
C GLY A 53 11.90 -0.99 -7.62
N ALA A 54 11.76 -1.15 -6.31
CA ALA A 54 10.91 -0.29 -5.49
C ALA A 54 11.46 1.14 -5.41
N GLU A 55 10.61 2.12 -5.70
CA GLU A 55 10.95 3.55 -5.71
C GLU A 55 10.42 4.29 -4.47
N ILE A 56 9.49 3.68 -3.75
CA ILE A 56 8.83 4.20 -2.54
C ILE A 56 8.42 3.03 -1.66
N ILE A 57 8.42 3.24 -0.35
CA ILE A 57 7.92 2.28 0.64
C ILE A 57 6.88 2.93 1.54
N LEU A 58 6.11 2.10 2.27
CA LEU A 58 5.16 2.55 3.27
C LEU A 58 5.66 2.21 4.68
N GLY A 59 5.64 3.18 5.59
CA GLY A 59 5.85 3.01 7.03
C GLY A 59 4.53 3.09 7.80
N ASN A 60 4.39 2.31 8.89
CA ASN A 60 3.18 2.35 9.70
C ASN A 60 3.35 3.19 10.96
N THR A 61 2.71 4.33 11.01
CA THR A 61 2.76 5.33 12.11
C THR A 61 2.45 4.71 13.47
N PHE A 62 1.36 3.95 13.58
CA PHE A 62 0.99 3.27 14.83
C PHE A 62 2.07 2.36 15.39
N HIS A 63 2.71 1.59 14.53
CA HIS A 63 3.77 0.67 14.94
C HIS A 63 5.04 1.41 15.34
N LEU A 64 5.44 2.40 14.55
CA LEU A 64 6.67 3.17 14.78
C LEU A 64 6.58 4.05 16.02
N MET A 65 5.41 4.68 16.30
CA MET A 65 5.20 5.43 17.54
C MET A 65 5.23 4.54 18.78
N SER A 66 4.76 3.30 18.63
CA SER A 66 4.72 2.34 19.75
C SER A 66 6.09 1.69 20.01
N ARG A 67 6.85 1.46 18.94
CA ARG A 67 8.19 0.85 19.00
C ARG A 67 8.94 1.11 17.67
N PRO A 68 10.10 1.79 17.67
CA PRO A 68 10.89 2.16 18.86
C PRO A 68 10.40 3.41 19.60
N GLY A 69 9.48 4.19 19.03
CA GLY A 69 9.07 5.50 19.47
C GLY A 69 9.70 6.62 18.63
N THR A 70 9.02 7.75 18.48
CA THR A 70 9.47 8.85 17.61
C THR A 70 10.73 9.54 18.14
N GLU A 71 10.95 9.55 19.45
CA GLU A 71 12.15 10.12 20.06
C GLU A 71 13.44 9.42 19.56
N ILE A 72 13.43 8.09 19.51
CA ILE A 72 14.57 7.32 19.03
C ILE A 72 14.81 7.57 17.54
N ILE A 73 13.74 7.63 16.73
CA ILE A 73 13.86 7.89 15.29
C ILE A 73 14.44 9.29 15.05
N ARG A 74 13.95 10.32 15.74
CA ARG A 74 14.48 11.69 15.65
C ARG A 74 15.94 11.81 16.08
N ALA A 75 16.39 10.99 17.03
CA ALA A 75 17.80 10.98 17.43
C ALA A 75 18.73 10.52 16.29
N HIS A 76 18.22 9.84 15.25
CA HIS A 76 18.95 9.46 14.05
C HIS A 76 18.74 10.45 12.89
N GLY A 77 17.93 11.48 13.08
CA GLY A 77 17.51 12.43 12.05
C GLY A 77 16.04 12.22 11.70
N ASP A 78 15.74 11.20 10.96
CA ASP A 78 14.37 10.80 10.57
C ASP A 78 14.28 9.26 10.32
N LEU A 79 13.14 8.80 9.79
CA LEU A 79 12.94 7.39 9.47
C LEU A 79 13.86 6.90 8.34
N HIS A 80 14.21 7.76 7.38
CA HIS A 80 15.12 7.43 6.28
C HIS A 80 16.52 7.09 6.82
N ASP A 81 17.06 7.95 7.68
CA ASP A 81 18.37 7.74 8.31
C ASP A 81 18.34 6.56 9.26
N PHE A 82 17.25 6.41 10.04
CA PHE A 82 17.08 5.32 10.99
C PHE A 82 17.10 3.94 10.31
N MET A 83 16.42 3.80 9.17
CA MET A 83 16.31 2.52 8.46
C MET A 83 17.21 2.38 7.23
N GLN A 84 18.01 3.43 6.91
CA GLN A 84 18.92 3.47 5.75
C GLN A 84 18.19 3.33 4.41
N TRP A 85 17.08 4.05 4.26
CA TRP A 85 16.30 4.14 3.03
C TRP A 85 16.35 5.56 2.46
N ASP A 86 16.98 5.73 1.29
CA ASP A 86 17.27 7.04 0.68
C ASP A 86 16.24 7.50 -0.36
N LYS A 87 15.16 6.74 -0.56
CA LYS A 87 14.06 7.07 -1.48
C LYS A 87 12.81 7.51 -0.71
N PRO A 88 11.75 7.99 -1.37
CA PRO A 88 10.54 8.43 -0.71
C PRO A 88 9.90 7.40 0.23
N ILE A 89 9.31 7.89 1.31
CA ILE A 89 8.50 7.13 2.28
C ILE A 89 7.12 7.77 2.39
N LEU A 90 6.06 6.96 2.27
CA LEU A 90 4.73 7.30 2.70
C LEU A 90 4.51 6.73 4.11
N THR A 91 3.96 7.50 5.04
CA THR A 91 3.46 6.97 6.31
C THR A 91 1.94 7.04 6.36
N ASP A 92 1.31 5.93 6.84
CA ASP A 92 -0.11 5.92 7.12
C ASP A 92 -0.45 6.79 8.33
N SER A 93 -1.75 7.01 8.59
CA SER A 93 -2.21 7.82 9.72
C SER A 93 -2.19 7.10 11.07
N GLY A 94 -2.09 5.76 11.07
CA GLY A 94 -2.31 4.91 12.23
C GLY A 94 -3.78 4.55 12.51
N GLY A 95 -4.74 5.17 11.82
CA GLY A 95 -6.17 4.95 12.04
C GLY A 95 -6.61 3.51 11.81
N PHE A 96 -6.21 2.89 10.70
CA PHE A 96 -6.54 1.49 10.41
C PHE A 96 -5.99 0.50 11.45
N GLN A 97 -4.77 0.71 11.95
CA GLN A 97 -4.18 -0.17 12.95
C GLN A 97 -4.91 -0.05 14.30
N VAL A 98 -5.36 1.14 14.68
CA VAL A 98 -6.25 1.31 15.83
C VAL A 98 -7.55 0.55 15.60
N PHE A 99 -8.12 0.61 14.38
CA PHE A 99 -9.30 -0.15 14.02
C PHE A 99 -9.08 -1.66 14.12
N SER A 100 -8.00 -2.19 13.57
CA SER A 100 -7.77 -3.64 13.43
C SER A 100 -7.15 -4.32 14.64
N LEU A 101 -6.32 -3.62 15.43
CA LEU A 101 -5.49 -4.21 16.49
C LEU A 101 -5.98 -3.88 17.92
N ALA A 102 -6.69 -2.78 18.12
CA ALA A 102 -7.13 -2.37 19.45
C ALA A 102 -8.44 -3.05 19.84
N LYS A 103 -8.34 -4.11 20.66
CA LYS A 103 -9.52 -4.85 21.16
C LYS A 103 -10.51 -4.00 21.96
N MET A 104 -10.02 -2.97 22.65
CA MET A 104 -10.83 -1.99 23.38
C MET A 104 -10.44 -0.60 22.88
N ARG A 105 -11.19 -0.10 21.89
CA ARG A 105 -11.06 1.26 21.40
C ARG A 105 -12.36 2.01 21.63
N LYS A 106 -12.25 3.30 21.85
CA LYS A 106 -13.37 4.24 21.86
C LYS A 106 -13.03 5.37 20.90
N ILE A 107 -13.84 5.51 19.86
CA ILE A 107 -13.76 6.62 18.92
C ILE A 107 -14.62 7.77 19.45
N THR A 108 -14.09 8.98 19.44
CA THR A 108 -14.74 10.22 19.87
C THR A 108 -14.41 11.32 18.87
N GLU A 109 -15.07 12.47 18.96
CA GLU A 109 -14.73 13.65 18.16
C GLU A 109 -13.26 14.08 18.35
N GLU A 110 -12.72 13.90 19.55
CA GLU A 110 -11.34 14.26 19.86
C GLU A 110 -10.32 13.36 19.13
N GLY A 111 -10.58 12.05 19.07
CA GLY A 111 -9.68 11.05 18.51
C GLY A 111 -10.02 9.64 18.93
N ALA A 112 -9.08 8.74 18.75
CA ALA A 112 -9.17 7.33 19.08
C ALA A 112 -8.47 7.00 20.42
N HIS A 113 -9.25 6.57 21.41
CA HIS A 113 -8.75 6.10 22.70
C HIS A 113 -8.52 4.58 22.64
N PHE A 114 -7.36 4.10 23.01
CA PHE A 114 -7.05 2.67 23.05
C PHE A 114 -5.97 2.35 24.07
N ARG A 115 -5.69 1.07 24.28
CA ARG A 115 -4.53 0.62 25.05
C ARG A 115 -3.42 0.17 24.11
N SER A 116 -2.21 0.64 24.38
CA SER A 116 -1.01 0.21 23.65
C SER A 116 -0.85 -1.32 23.75
N PRO A 117 -0.74 -2.03 22.61
CA PRO A 117 -0.50 -3.48 22.63
C PRO A 117 0.90 -3.86 23.10
N VAL A 118 1.79 -2.88 23.28
CA VAL A 118 3.19 -3.08 23.70
C VAL A 118 3.33 -3.11 25.21
N ASN A 119 2.72 -2.14 25.91
CA ASN A 119 2.89 -1.94 27.35
C ASN A 119 1.57 -1.74 28.12
N GLY A 120 0.43 -1.74 27.44
CA GLY A 120 -0.89 -1.58 28.04
C GLY A 120 -1.28 -0.16 28.42
N ASP A 121 -0.44 0.84 28.17
CA ASP A 121 -0.72 2.23 28.49
C ASP A 121 -1.93 2.76 27.73
N LYS A 122 -2.65 3.71 28.35
CA LYS A 122 -3.73 4.43 27.68
C LYS A 122 -3.14 5.42 26.68
N VAL A 123 -3.58 5.34 25.43
CA VAL A 123 -3.17 6.22 24.35
C VAL A 123 -4.41 6.92 23.79
N LEU A 124 -4.28 8.21 23.55
CA LEU A 124 -5.22 9.00 22.76
C LEU A 124 -4.49 9.45 21.49
N LEU A 125 -4.89 8.90 20.36
CA LEU A 125 -4.40 9.30 19.05
C LEU A 125 -5.41 10.26 18.43
N THR A 126 -5.00 11.53 18.31
CA THR A 126 -5.79 12.60 17.69
C THR A 126 -5.25 12.90 16.29
N PRO A 127 -5.99 13.62 15.43
CA PRO A 127 -5.48 14.11 14.15
C PRO A 127 -4.16 14.89 14.32
N GLU A 128 -4.09 15.78 15.31
CA GLU A 128 -2.90 16.59 15.58
C GLU A 128 -1.70 15.72 15.99
N TYR A 129 -1.94 14.73 16.84
CA TYR A 129 -0.87 13.84 17.30
C TYR A 129 -0.39 12.92 16.17
N SER A 130 -1.29 12.42 15.32
CA SER A 130 -0.90 11.67 14.13
C SER A 130 -0.02 12.52 13.19
N MET A 131 -0.38 13.78 12.95
CA MET A 131 0.44 14.69 12.15
C MET A 131 1.80 14.96 12.79
N GLN A 132 1.88 15.09 14.11
CA GLN A 132 3.13 15.28 14.82
C GLN A 132 4.03 14.05 14.70
N ILE A 133 3.48 12.82 14.87
CA ILE A 133 4.24 11.59 14.72
C ILE A 133 4.82 11.49 13.30
N GLN A 134 4.01 11.69 12.25
CA GLN A 134 4.47 11.61 10.87
C GLN A 134 5.51 12.69 10.54
N ARG A 135 5.43 13.85 11.16
CA ARG A 135 6.48 14.89 11.09
C ARG A 135 7.78 14.41 11.73
N ASP A 136 7.71 13.78 12.90
CA ASP A 136 8.88 13.21 13.59
C ASP A 136 9.51 12.04 12.81
N LEU A 137 8.71 11.32 12.02
CA LEU A 137 9.19 10.29 11.11
C LEU A 137 9.87 10.86 9.85
N GLY A 138 9.61 12.12 9.49
CA GLY A 138 10.18 12.77 8.32
C GLY A 138 9.74 12.16 6.99
N SER A 139 8.52 11.62 6.90
CA SER A 139 8.00 11.00 5.68
C SER A 139 7.72 12.02 4.58
N ASP A 140 7.88 11.62 3.31
CA ASP A 140 7.65 12.48 2.15
C ASP A 140 6.16 12.63 1.83
N ILE A 141 5.35 11.60 2.12
CA ILE A 141 3.89 11.63 2.03
C ILE A 141 3.29 11.29 3.40
N VAL A 142 2.43 12.16 3.88
CA VAL A 142 1.71 12.09 5.15
C VAL A 142 0.24 11.86 4.88
N MET A 143 -0.41 10.95 5.59
CA MET A 143 -1.85 10.69 5.49
C MET A 143 -2.61 11.40 6.59
N ILE A 144 -3.76 12.01 6.26
CA ILE A 144 -4.68 12.53 7.29
C ILE A 144 -5.13 11.42 8.24
N PHE A 145 -5.48 11.78 9.48
CA PHE A 145 -6.10 10.82 10.39
C PHE A 145 -7.57 10.62 10.03
N ASP A 146 -7.99 9.38 9.89
CA ASP A 146 -9.33 8.98 9.44
C ASP A 146 -9.89 7.84 10.28
N GLU A 147 -11.20 7.66 10.23
CA GLU A 147 -11.88 6.49 10.78
C GLU A 147 -12.20 5.50 9.64
N CYS A 148 -11.67 4.28 9.77
CA CYS A 148 -11.96 3.20 8.83
C CYS A 148 -13.34 2.62 9.14
N THR A 149 -14.31 2.80 8.25
CA THR A 149 -15.65 2.22 8.35
C THR A 149 -15.56 0.68 8.26
N PRO A 150 -16.22 -0.09 9.15
CA PRO A 150 -16.27 -1.54 9.06
C PRO A 150 -17.07 -2.01 7.84
N TYR A 151 -16.85 -3.25 7.42
CA TYR A 151 -17.66 -3.91 6.39
C TYR A 151 -18.31 -5.20 6.98
N PRO A 152 -19.62 -5.44 6.78
CA PRO A 152 -20.60 -4.49 6.25
C PRO A 152 -20.91 -3.36 7.25
N ALA A 153 -21.37 -2.21 6.76
CA ALA A 153 -21.88 -1.11 7.56
C ALA A 153 -23.23 -0.65 7.03
N THR A 154 -24.09 -0.17 7.90
CA THR A 154 -25.32 0.52 7.46
C THR A 154 -24.97 1.89 6.89
N PHE A 155 -25.92 2.50 6.14
CA PHE A 155 -25.76 3.84 5.62
C PHE A 155 -25.44 4.85 6.73
N ASP A 156 -26.21 4.86 7.80
CA ASP A 156 -26.02 5.78 8.94
C ASP A 156 -24.65 5.62 9.61
N GLN A 157 -24.19 4.37 9.75
CA GLN A 157 -22.84 4.10 10.29
C GLN A 157 -21.75 4.64 9.36
N ALA A 158 -21.87 4.43 8.06
CA ALA A 158 -20.93 4.91 7.07
C ALA A 158 -20.94 6.44 6.98
N GLU A 159 -22.11 7.09 7.07
CA GLU A 159 -22.26 8.54 7.08
C GLU A 159 -21.62 9.17 8.33
N GLN A 160 -21.86 8.62 9.51
CA GLN A 160 -21.26 9.11 10.76
C GLN A 160 -19.72 9.01 10.71
N SER A 161 -19.19 7.87 10.30
CA SER A 161 -17.76 7.62 10.16
C SER A 161 -17.13 8.54 9.12
N MET A 162 -17.75 8.70 7.95
CA MET A 162 -17.29 9.60 6.90
C MET A 162 -17.29 11.05 7.36
N SER A 163 -18.35 11.50 8.01
CA SER A 163 -18.47 12.88 8.52
C SER A 163 -17.42 13.18 9.60
N LEU A 164 -17.13 12.22 10.48
CA LEU A 164 -16.05 12.33 11.46
C LEU A 164 -14.69 12.44 10.76
N SER A 165 -14.44 11.59 9.76
CA SER A 165 -13.20 11.61 8.97
C SER A 165 -12.99 12.95 8.26
N LEU A 166 -14.04 13.61 7.75
CA LEU A 166 -13.95 14.94 7.16
C LEU A 166 -13.55 16.01 8.20
N ARG A 167 -14.14 15.98 9.40
CA ARG A 167 -13.74 16.91 10.48
C ARG A 167 -12.29 16.68 10.91
N TRP A 168 -11.87 15.43 11.02
CA TRP A 168 -10.48 15.06 11.30
C TRP A 168 -9.52 15.44 10.17
N ALA A 169 -9.98 15.38 8.92
CA ALA A 169 -9.21 15.85 7.76
C ALA A 169 -8.89 17.34 7.85
N ALA A 170 -9.89 18.17 8.21
CA ALA A 170 -9.68 19.60 8.42
C ALA A 170 -8.69 19.89 9.58
N ARG A 171 -8.81 19.19 10.69
CA ARG A 171 -7.88 19.27 11.83
C ARG A 171 -6.47 18.82 11.44
N SER A 172 -6.35 17.70 10.70
CA SER A 172 -5.06 17.23 10.18
C SER A 172 -4.40 18.27 9.28
N LYS A 173 -5.18 18.91 8.40
CA LYS A 173 -4.68 19.97 7.50
C LYS A 173 -4.11 21.17 8.29
N ILE A 174 -4.80 21.59 9.35
CA ILE A 174 -4.33 22.68 10.21
C ILE A 174 -3.05 22.27 10.95
N ALA A 175 -3.01 21.07 11.53
CA ALA A 175 -1.86 20.58 12.26
C ALA A 175 -0.64 20.31 11.37
N HIS A 176 -0.86 20.03 10.07
CA HIS A 176 0.20 19.83 9.09
C HIS A 176 0.87 21.15 8.66
N ALA A 177 0.30 22.30 8.97
CA ALA A 177 0.83 23.58 8.56
C ALA A 177 2.33 23.75 8.91
N GLY A 178 3.12 24.27 7.97
CA GLY A 178 4.57 24.42 8.11
C GLY A 178 5.37 23.11 7.89
N ASN A 179 4.74 22.01 7.54
CA ASN A 179 5.43 20.82 7.05
C ASN A 179 5.48 20.84 5.50
N GLU A 180 6.64 20.54 4.93
CA GLU A 180 6.88 20.53 3.47
C GLU A 180 6.59 19.19 2.82
N SER A 181 6.29 18.15 3.60
CA SER A 181 5.81 16.86 3.11
C SER A 181 4.45 16.98 2.44
N ALA A 182 4.16 16.12 1.48
CA ALA A 182 2.84 16.07 0.85
C ALA A 182 1.79 15.53 1.82
N LEU A 183 0.63 16.18 1.92
CA LEU A 183 -0.50 15.70 2.72
C LEU A 183 -1.58 15.14 1.81
N PHE A 184 -1.96 13.87 2.03
CA PHE A 184 -3.03 13.20 1.29
C PHE A 184 -4.32 13.12 2.11
N GLY A 185 -5.44 13.50 1.48
CA GLY A 185 -6.78 13.27 1.99
C GLY A 185 -7.22 11.82 1.77
N ILE A 186 -8.13 11.31 2.61
CA ILE A 186 -8.66 9.95 2.50
C ILE A 186 -10.16 9.98 2.32
N VAL A 187 -10.65 9.54 1.16
CA VAL A 187 -12.09 9.41 0.87
C VAL A 187 -12.65 8.20 1.62
N GLN A 188 -13.64 8.43 2.47
CA GLN A 188 -14.42 7.42 3.17
C GLN A 188 -15.88 7.43 2.68
N GLY A 189 -16.74 6.52 3.16
CA GLY A 189 -18.16 6.45 2.80
C GLY A 189 -18.67 5.02 2.60
N GLY A 190 -17.91 4.01 3.04
CA GLY A 190 -18.28 2.60 2.89
C GLY A 190 -18.52 2.21 1.43
N MET A 191 -19.57 1.46 1.17
CA MET A 191 -19.98 1.04 -0.18
C MET A 191 -21.00 2.01 -0.84
N TYR A 192 -21.24 3.19 -0.23
CA TYR A 192 -22.28 4.14 -0.66
C TYR A 192 -21.68 5.26 -1.52
N SER A 193 -22.02 5.28 -2.81
CA SER A 193 -21.47 6.24 -3.78
C SER A 193 -21.77 7.71 -3.42
N GLU A 194 -22.96 7.98 -2.88
CA GLU A 194 -23.36 9.33 -2.44
C GLU A 194 -22.51 9.83 -1.26
N LEU A 195 -22.17 8.95 -0.31
CA LEU A 195 -21.27 9.31 0.79
C LEU A 195 -19.84 9.50 0.30
N ARG A 196 -19.39 8.69 -0.66
CA ARG A 196 -18.09 8.87 -1.32
C ARG A 196 -18.01 10.19 -2.06
N GLN A 197 -19.08 10.60 -2.72
CA GLN A 197 -19.16 11.91 -3.38
C GLN A 197 -19.05 13.03 -2.35
N THR A 198 -19.86 13.01 -1.28
CA THR A 198 -19.81 14.00 -0.19
C THR A 198 -18.41 14.08 0.42
N SER A 199 -17.78 12.93 0.66
CA SER A 199 -16.41 12.86 1.19
C SER A 199 -15.40 13.49 0.23
N ALA A 200 -15.45 13.16 -1.06
CA ALA A 200 -14.54 13.69 -2.07
C ALA A 200 -14.70 15.21 -2.26
N GLU A 201 -15.94 15.71 -2.25
CA GLU A 201 -16.23 17.15 -2.34
C GLU A 201 -15.67 17.92 -1.15
N GLY A 202 -15.94 17.45 0.08
CA GLY A 202 -15.41 18.07 1.30
C GLY A 202 -13.88 18.05 1.37
N LEU A 203 -13.25 16.96 0.95
CA LEU A 203 -11.79 16.89 0.88
C LEU A 203 -11.21 17.85 -0.17
N LYS A 204 -11.87 18.04 -1.32
CA LYS A 204 -11.44 19.02 -2.34
C LYS A 204 -11.55 20.46 -1.82
N GLU A 205 -12.58 20.77 -1.05
CA GLU A 205 -12.72 22.10 -0.42
C GLU A 205 -11.60 22.39 0.59
N ILE A 206 -11.18 21.38 1.39
CA ILE A 206 -10.04 21.49 2.31
C ILE A 206 -8.73 21.64 1.53
N GLY A 207 -8.58 20.91 0.42
CA GLY A 207 -7.42 20.93 -0.50
C GLY A 207 -6.23 20.11 0.00
N PHE A 208 -5.84 19.09 -0.77
CA PHE A 208 -4.73 18.18 -0.49
C PHE A 208 -3.79 18.03 -1.69
N ASP A 209 -2.57 17.52 -1.43
CA ASP A 209 -1.57 17.26 -2.47
C ASP A 209 -1.85 15.98 -3.26
N GLY A 210 -2.63 15.06 -2.68
CA GLY A 210 -3.11 13.82 -3.28
C GLY A 210 -4.33 13.29 -2.55
N TYR A 211 -4.98 12.28 -3.12
CA TYR A 211 -6.21 11.71 -2.58
C TYR A 211 -6.13 10.20 -2.52
N ALA A 212 -6.36 9.64 -1.34
CA ALA A 212 -6.48 8.21 -1.14
C ALA A 212 -7.95 7.78 -1.08
N ILE A 213 -8.19 6.52 -1.42
CA ILE A 213 -9.47 5.85 -1.32
C ILE A 213 -9.32 4.81 -0.20
N GLY A 214 -9.94 5.12 0.96
CA GLY A 214 -9.92 4.27 2.14
C GLY A 214 -11.19 3.45 2.32
N GLY A 215 -11.24 2.63 3.37
CA GLY A 215 -12.40 1.81 3.73
C GLY A 215 -12.73 0.71 2.72
N LEU A 216 -11.76 0.29 1.92
CA LEU A 216 -11.84 -0.85 1.01
C LEU A 216 -10.84 -1.94 1.42
N SER A 217 -10.97 -3.15 0.88
CA SER A 217 -10.19 -4.33 1.29
C SER A 217 -10.38 -4.72 2.77
N VAL A 218 -11.57 -4.50 3.27
CA VAL A 218 -11.99 -4.80 4.65
C VAL A 218 -12.96 -6.00 4.74
N GLY A 219 -13.15 -6.71 3.62
CA GLY A 219 -13.96 -7.93 3.53
C GLY A 219 -14.99 -7.94 2.39
N GLU A 220 -15.12 -6.84 1.65
CA GLU A 220 -16.01 -6.73 0.51
C GLU A 220 -15.58 -7.60 -0.67
N PRO A 221 -16.51 -8.08 -1.52
CA PRO A 221 -16.23 -8.71 -2.80
C PRO A 221 -15.52 -7.75 -3.77
N MET A 222 -14.78 -8.31 -4.73
CA MET A 222 -14.07 -7.53 -5.76
C MET A 222 -15.02 -6.65 -6.59
N ASP A 223 -16.21 -7.18 -6.92
CA ASP A 223 -17.19 -6.45 -7.73
C ASP A 223 -17.72 -5.20 -7.03
N GLU A 224 -18.01 -5.28 -5.72
CA GLU A 224 -18.42 -4.13 -4.93
C GLU A 224 -17.30 -3.10 -4.84
N ARG A 225 -16.05 -3.53 -4.61
CA ARG A 225 -14.90 -2.65 -4.60
C ARG A 225 -14.71 -1.94 -5.95
N ASN A 226 -14.83 -2.68 -7.05
CA ASN A 226 -14.70 -2.12 -8.39
C ASN A 226 -15.79 -1.07 -8.68
N ALA A 227 -17.03 -1.34 -8.28
CA ALA A 227 -18.13 -0.37 -8.41
C ALA A 227 -17.87 0.92 -7.61
N VAL A 228 -17.33 0.79 -6.39
CA VAL A 228 -16.92 1.95 -5.58
C VAL A 228 -15.81 2.74 -6.25
N LEU A 229 -14.81 2.08 -6.86
CA LEU A 229 -13.73 2.76 -7.58
C LEU A 229 -14.27 3.50 -8.81
N GLU A 230 -15.16 2.88 -9.58
CA GLU A 230 -15.80 3.50 -10.75
C GLU A 230 -16.59 4.76 -10.38
N ALA A 231 -17.25 4.76 -9.22
CA ALA A 231 -17.99 5.91 -8.73
C ALA A 231 -17.07 7.00 -8.11
N THR A 232 -15.94 6.61 -7.50
CA THR A 232 -15.13 7.53 -6.70
C THR A 232 -14.01 8.21 -7.50
N THR A 233 -13.30 7.47 -8.34
CA THR A 233 -12.11 8.01 -9.04
C THR A 233 -12.41 9.19 -9.96
N PRO A 234 -13.56 9.28 -10.67
CA PRO A 234 -13.89 10.44 -11.48
C PRO A 234 -14.15 11.73 -10.68
N LEU A 235 -14.46 11.61 -9.38
CA LEU A 235 -14.71 12.74 -8.49
C LEU A 235 -13.41 13.44 -8.05
N LEU A 236 -12.27 12.74 -8.14
CA LEU A 236 -10.97 13.21 -7.68
C LEU A 236 -10.27 14.07 -8.73
N PRO A 237 -9.50 15.10 -8.31
CA PRO A 237 -8.79 15.98 -9.24
C PRO A 237 -7.87 15.19 -10.19
N THR A 238 -7.81 15.63 -11.43
CA THR A 238 -7.01 14.98 -12.48
C THR A 238 -5.51 15.29 -12.34
N ASP A 239 -5.17 16.42 -11.77
CA ASP A 239 -3.82 16.91 -11.52
C ASP A 239 -3.21 16.42 -10.17
N LYS A 240 -3.89 15.51 -9.49
CA LYS A 240 -3.45 14.94 -8.21
C LYS A 240 -3.32 13.43 -8.29
N PRO A 241 -2.35 12.83 -7.56
CA PRO A 241 -2.23 11.37 -7.48
C PRO A 241 -3.38 10.74 -6.70
N ARG A 242 -3.75 9.51 -7.08
CA ARG A 242 -4.83 8.72 -6.49
C ARG A 242 -4.27 7.42 -5.90
N TYR A 243 -4.47 7.22 -4.61
CA TYR A 243 -3.91 6.10 -3.88
C TYR A 243 -5.01 5.19 -3.35
N LEU A 244 -5.01 3.90 -3.71
CA LEU A 244 -5.90 2.88 -3.15
C LEU A 244 -5.20 2.15 -2.02
N MET A 245 -5.70 2.33 -0.80
CA MET A 245 -5.05 1.86 0.42
C MET A 245 -5.29 0.37 0.66
N GLY A 246 -4.23 -0.37 1.00
CA GLY A 246 -4.31 -1.77 1.45
C GLY A 246 -4.64 -2.80 0.38
N VAL A 247 -4.65 -2.44 -0.88
CA VAL A 247 -4.96 -3.30 -2.03
C VAL A 247 -3.69 -3.56 -2.84
N GLY A 248 -3.38 -4.73 -3.30
CA GLY A 248 -3.89 -6.03 -2.98
C GLY A 248 -3.25 -7.14 -3.80
N LYS A 249 -4.06 -8.00 -4.35
CA LYS A 249 -3.59 -9.06 -5.25
C LYS A 249 -3.24 -8.48 -6.62
N PRO A 250 -2.45 -9.20 -7.44
CA PRO A 250 -2.12 -8.74 -8.80
C PRO A 250 -3.35 -8.39 -9.66
N GLU A 251 -4.41 -9.19 -9.55
CA GLU A 251 -5.67 -8.98 -10.24
C GLU A 251 -6.37 -7.68 -9.78
N ASP A 252 -6.37 -7.43 -8.46
CA ASP A 252 -6.96 -6.22 -7.89
C ASP A 252 -6.24 -4.96 -8.36
N ILE A 253 -4.90 -5.03 -8.51
CA ILE A 253 -4.08 -3.93 -9.02
C ILE A 253 -4.43 -3.62 -10.48
N ILE A 254 -4.46 -4.64 -11.36
CA ILE A 254 -4.82 -4.49 -12.77
C ILE A 254 -6.19 -3.81 -12.91
N GLU A 255 -7.20 -4.34 -12.20
CA GLU A 255 -8.57 -3.82 -12.26
C GLU A 255 -8.69 -2.39 -11.68
N SER A 256 -7.88 -2.07 -10.67
CA SER A 256 -7.88 -0.72 -10.08
C SER A 256 -7.15 0.30 -10.95
N VAL A 257 -6.07 -0.08 -11.65
CA VAL A 257 -5.41 0.78 -12.64
C VAL A 257 -6.35 1.10 -13.79
N LEU A 258 -7.12 0.12 -14.27
CA LEU A 258 -8.15 0.33 -15.29
C LEU A 258 -9.16 1.43 -14.87
N ARG A 259 -9.39 1.59 -13.56
CA ARG A 259 -10.30 2.57 -12.96
C ARG A 259 -9.61 3.85 -12.50
N GLY A 260 -8.36 4.08 -12.88
CA GLY A 260 -7.66 5.35 -12.67
C GLY A 260 -6.95 5.50 -11.32
N VAL A 261 -6.52 4.41 -10.69
CA VAL A 261 -5.69 4.43 -9.49
C VAL A 261 -4.21 4.48 -9.87
N ASP A 262 -3.44 5.31 -9.15
CA ASP A 262 -2.01 5.55 -9.41
C ASP A 262 -1.08 4.82 -8.43
N MET A 263 -1.49 4.61 -7.17
CA MET A 263 -0.63 4.11 -6.10
C MET A 263 -1.31 3.01 -5.30
N PHE A 264 -0.50 2.05 -4.84
CA PHE A 264 -0.97 0.87 -4.09
C PHE A 264 0.01 0.51 -2.99
N ASP A 265 -0.50 -0.05 -1.89
CA ASP A 265 0.26 -0.77 -0.88
C ASP A 265 -0.47 -2.04 -0.48
N CYS A 266 0.24 -3.05 -0.06
CA CYS A 266 -0.35 -4.20 0.60
C CYS A 266 0.71 -5.05 1.31
N VAL A 267 0.33 -5.66 2.42
CA VAL A 267 1.18 -6.64 3.13
C VAL A 267 1.18 -8.01 2.46
N ILE A 268 0.27 -8.26 1.51
CA ILE A 268 0.08 -9.58 0.86
C ILE A 268 1.37 -10.15 0.28
N PRO A 269 2.16 -9.43 -0.55
CA PRO A 269 3.36 -10.03 -1.15
C PRO A 269 4.36 -10.52 -0.09
N THR A 270 4.64 -9.72 0.93
CA THR A 270 5.61 -10.09 1.97
C THR A 270 5.03 -11.08 2.99
N ARG A 271 3.76 -10.95 3.36
CA ARG A 271 3.08 -11.88 4.27
C ARG A 271 2.96 -13.28 3.64
N ASN A 272 2.53 -13.34 2.40
CA ASN A 272 2.36 -14.60 1.67
C ASN A 272 3.71 -15.29 1.44
N ALA A 273 4.75 -14.55 1.08
CA ALA A 273 6.10 -15.07 0.90
C ALA A 273 6.60 -15.81 2.15
N ARG A 274 6.46 -15.20 3.33
CA ARG A 274 6.86 -15.83 4.61
C ARG A 274 6.01 -17.04 5.00
N ASN A 275 4.90 -17.26 4.33
CA ASN A 275 4.03 -18.42 4.49
C ASN A 275 4.13 -19.41 3.31
N GLY A 276 5.16 -19.29 2.47
CA GLY A 276 5.40 -20.18 1.35
C GLY A 276 4.39 -20.03 0.19
N PHE A 277 3.76 -18.85 0.07
CA PHE A 277 2.80 -18.53 -0.98
C PHE A 277 3.42 -17.51 -1.94
N LEU A 278 3.68 -17.90 -3.17
CA LEU A 278 4.41 -17.12 -4.15
C LEU A 278 3.51 -16.74 -5.32
N PHE A 279 3.73 -15.55 -5.86
CA PHE A 279 3.04 -15.07 -7.06
C PHE A 279 3.90 -15.29 -8.28
N THR A 280 3.29 -15.76 -9.36
CA THR A 280 3.93 -15.96 -10.67
C THR A 280 3.07 -15.34 -11.75
N ARG A 281 3.59 -15.23 -12.97
CA ARG A 281 2.80 -14.83 -14.15
C ARG A 281 1.63 -15.77 -14.41
N PHE A 282 1.79 -17.01 -14.02
CA PHE A 282 0.83 -18.09 -14.24
C PHE A 282 -0.14 -18.32 -13.07
N GLY A 283 -0.12 -17.44 -12.06
CA GLY A 283 -0.97 -17.54 -10.87
C GLY A 283 -0.20 -17.63 -9.57
N THR A 284 -0.64 -18.48 -8.65
CA THR A 284 -0.03 -18.64 -7.32
C THR A 284 0.59 -20.02 -7.15
N LEU A 285 1.77 -20.06 -6.52
CA LEU A 285 2.48 -21.28 -6.20
C LEU A 285 2.58 -21.44 -4.68
N LYS A 286 2.17 -22.60 -4.15
CA LYS A 286 2.39 -22.98 -2.75
C LYS A 286 3.62 -23.85 -2.66
N VAL A 287 4.76 -23.29 -2.26
CA VAL A 287 6.04 -23.99 -2.23
C VAL A 287 6.03 -25.25 -1.36
N ARG A 288 5.15 -25.30 -0.34
CA ARG A 288 4.99 -26.45 0.57
C ARG A 288 4.41 -27.70 -0.07
N ASN A 289 3.76 -27.57 -1.24
CA ASN A 289 3.12 -28.70 -1.90
C ASN A 289 4.13 -29.81 -2.22
N GLU A 290 3.69 -31.06 -2.09
CA GLU A 290 4.54 -32.24 -2.28
C GLU A 290 5.10 -32.36 -3.71
N LYS A 291 4.35 -31.90 -4.71
CA LYS A 291 4.79 -31.88 -6.10
C LYS A 291 6.11 -31.12 -6.33
N HIS A 292 6.48 -30.18 -5.43
CA HIS A 292 7.73 -29.42 -5.53
C HIS A 292 8.94 -30.09 -4.86
N LYS A 293 8.78 -31.29 -4.26
CA LYS A 293 9.82 -31.97 -3.50
C LYS A 293 11.08 -32.28 -4.32
N LEU A 294 10.90 -32.66 -5.55
CA LEU A 294 12.00 -33.03 -6.47
C LEU A 294 12.17 -32.00 -7.61
N SER A 295 11.45 -30.89 -7.57
CA SER A 295 11.49 -29.90 -8.64
C SER A 295 12.78 -29.08 -8.60
N THR A 296 13.58 -29.21 -9.65
CA THR A 296 14.79 -28.40 -9.87
C THR A 296 14.49 -27.07 -10.57
N ALA A 297 13.23 -26.83 -10.94
CA ALA A 297 12.79 -25.63 -11.63
C ALA A 297 12.76 -24.40 -10.71
N PRO A 298 12.91 -23.19 -11.27
CA PRO A 298 12.71 -21.93 -10.53
C PRO A 298 11.24 -21.73 -10.15
N VAL A 299 10.94 -20.71 -9.33
CA VAL A 299 9.55 -20.36 -8.98
C VAL A 299 8.77 -19.98 -10.25
N ASP A 300 9.35 -19.13 -11.07
CA ASP A 300 8.78 -18.66 -12.35
C ASP A 300 9.91 -18.69 -13.39
N PRO A 301 9.76 -19.39 -14.53
CA PRO A 301 10.83 -19.58 -15.50
C PRO A 301 11.28 -18.30 -16.20
N ASP A 302 10.37 -17.30 -16.31
CA ASP A 302 10.64 -16.04 -16.99
C ASP A 302 11.01 -14.91 -16.01
N CYS A 303 11.13 -15.21 -14.70
CA CYS A 303 11.47 -14.24 -13.68
C CYS A 303 12.98 -14.05 -13.54
N SER A 304 13.44 -12.82 -13.58
CA SER A 304 14.86 -12.44 -13.46
C SER A 304 15.34 -12.18 -12.03
N CYS A 305 14.48 -12.36 -11.01
CA CYS A 305 14.87 -12.10 -9.62
C CYS A 305 15.96 -13.05 -9.13
N TYR A 306 16.72 -12.62 -8.13
CA TYR A 306 17.80 -13.40 -7.50
C TYR A 306 17.33 -14.81 -7.10
N THR A 307 16.13 -14.95 -6.55
CA THR A 307 15.59 -16.25 -6.12
C THR A 307 15.40 -17.19 -7.30
N CYS A 308 14.77 -16.74 -8.40
CA CYS A 308 14.52 -17.57 -9.57
C CYS A 308 15.79 -17.94 -10.34
N GLN A 309 16.80 -17.07 -10.34
CA GLN A 309 18.07 -17.31 -11.04
C GLN A 309 18.98 -18.31 -10.33
N HIS A 310 18.82 -18.50 -9.01
CA HIS A 310 19.77 -19.28 -8.22
C HIS A 310 19.18 -20.47 -7.47
N PHE A 311 17.85 -20.50 -7.23
CA PHE A 311 17.24 -21.49 -6.34
C PHE A 311 16.05 -22.21 -6.96
N SER A 312 15.98 -23.51 -6.68
CA SER A 312 14.89 -24.36 -7.14
C SER A 312 13.69 -24.35 -6.18
N ARG A 313 12.51 -24.71 -6.68
CA ARG A 313 11.30 -24.95 -5.86
C ARG A 313 11.56 -25.98 -4.75
N SER A 314 12.33 -27.02 -5.03
CA SER A 314 12.70 -28.04 -4.05
C SER A 314 13.49 -27.45 -2.89
N TYR A 315 14.48 -26.60 -3.15
CA TYR A 315 15.26 -25.95 -2.11
C TYR A 315 14.41 -24.97 -1.27
N LEU A 316 13.60 -24.14 -1.92
CA LEU A 316 12.69 -23.22 -1.22
C LEU A 316 11.67 -23.97 -0.36
N ARG A 317 11.17 -25.13 -0.85
CA ARG A 317 10.31 -26.01 -0.07
C ARG A 317 11.03 -26.58 1.16
N HIS A 318 12.28 -26.99 1.02
CA HIS A 318 13.11 -27.44 2.13
C HIS A 318 13.25 -26.36 3.20
N LEU A 319 13.67 -25.15 2.81
CA LEU A 319 13.82 -24.02 3.73
C LEU A 319 12.52 -23.67 4.46
N ASP A 320 11.39 -23.65 3.74
CA ASP A 320 10.07 -23.37 4.32
C ASP A 320 9.64 -24.45 5.33
N LYS A 321 9.88 -25.75 5.01
CA LYS A 321 9.59 -26.86 5.92
C LYS A 321 10.45 -26.83 7.18
N CYS A 322 11.72 -26.43 7.08
CA CYS A 322 12.63 -26.25 8.18
C CYS A 322 12.44 -24.92 8.93
N LYS A 323 11.56 -24.03 8.43
CA LYS A 323 11.33 -22.68 8.97
C LYS A 323 12.60 -21.83 8.99
N GLU A 324 13.47 -22.01 8.00
CA GLU A 324 14.69 -21.23 7.85
C GLU A 324 14.37 -19.79 7.43
N ILE A 325 15.04 -18.81 8.06
CA ILE A 325 14.87 -17.38 7.77
C ILE A 325 15.18 -17.08 6.30
N LEU A 326 16.20 -17.73 5.74
CA LEU A 326 16.58 -17.59 4.33
C LEU A 326 15.41 -17.90 3.40
N GLY A 327 14.57 -18.89 3.72
CA GLY A 327 13.38 -19.21 2.91
C GLY A 327 12.40 -18.03 2.85
N ALA A 328 12.13 -17.41 4.00
CA ALA A 328 11.29 -16.21 4.05
C ALA A 328 11.89 -15.05 3.26
N GLN A 329 13.21 -14.85 3.32
CA GLN A 329 13.93 -13.81 2.59
C GLN A 329 13.85 -14.03 1.07
N LEU A 330 14.22 -15.21 0.59
CA LEU A 330 14.22 -15.54 -0.84
C LEU A 330 12.81 -15.44 -1.45
N ASN A 331 11.81 -15.94 -0.74
CA ASN A 331 10.41 -15.85 -1.15
C ASN A 331 9.94 -14.40 -1.22
N THR A 332 10.38 -13.54 -0.28
CA THR A 332 10.00 -12.12 -0.25
C THR A 332 10.66 -11.35 -1.39
N ILE A 333 11.94 -11.63 -1.69
CA ILE A 333 12.62 -11.07 -2.86
C ILE A 333 11.84 -11.39 -4.14
N HIS A 334 11.45 -12.65 -4.32
CA HIS A 334 10.68 -13.05 -5.49
C HIS A 334 9.33 -12.33 -5.60
N ASN A 335 8.52 -12.36 -4.53
CA ASN A 335 7.20 -11.74 -4.57
C ASN A 335 7.25 -10.22 -4.81
N LEU A 336 8.17 -9.51 -4.17
CA LEU A 336 8.31 -8.08 -4.38
C LEU A 336 8.84 -7.75 -5.79
N HIS A 337 9.80 -8.52 -6.29
CA HIS A 337 10.28 -8.37 -7.67
C HIS A 337 9.12 -8.57 -8.66
N TYR A 338 8.30 -9.61 -8.49
CA TYR A 338 7.13 -9.85 -9.33
C TYR A 338 6.15 -8.66 -9.31
N TYR A 339 5.89 -8.07 -8.13
CA TYR A 339 5.01 -6.90 -8.04
C TYR A 339 5.59 -5.68 -8.75
N GLN A 340 6.89 -5.42 -8.62
CA GLN A 340 7.53 -4.30 -9.31
C GLN A 340 7.59 -4.53 -10.83
N GLU A 341 7.84 -5.75 -11.26
CA GLU A 341 7.80 -6.14 -12.69
C GLU A 341 6.39 -5.97 -13.27
N LEU A 342 5.34 -6.36 -12.53
CA LEU A 342 3.94 -6.11 -12.89
C LEU A 342 3.70 -4.60 -13.09
N MET A 343 4.16 -3.75 -12.16
CA MET A 343 4.03 -2.30 -12.29
C MET A 343 4.78 -1.76 -13.50
N GLN A 344 5.97 -2.26 -13.80
CA GLN A 344 6.71 -1.88 -15.01
C GLN A 344 5.96 -2.28 -16.29
N GLY A 345 5.40 -3.48 -16.33
CA GLY A 345 4.58 -3.96 -17.44
C GLY A 345 3.34 -3.08 -17.68
N ILE A 346 2.64 -2.72 -16.61
CA ILE A 346 1.51 -1.79 -16.65
C ILE A 346 1.94 -0.43 -17.21
N ARG A 347 2.99 0.18 -16.66
CA ARG A 347 3.48 1.49 -17.12
C ARG A 347 3.89 1.45 -18.59
N LYS A 348 4.63 0.43 -19.02
CA LYS A 348 5.05 0.24 -20.40
C LYS A 348 3.84 0.11 -21.34
N SER A 349 2.86 -0.70 -20.97
CA SER A 349 1.65 -0.88 -21.77
C SER A 349 0.82 0.41 -21.89
N LEU A 350 0.78 1.25 -20.83
CA LEU A 350 0.16 2.57 -20.88
C LEU A 350 0.93 3.54 -21.78
N ASP A 351 2.27 3.54 -21.71
CA ASP A 351 3.11 4.37 -22.60
C ASP A 351 2.94 4.00 -24.07
N GLU A 352 2.60 2.73 -24.37
CA GLU A 352 2.40 2.17 -25.73
C GLU A 352 0.92 2.11 -26.19
N ASP A 353 -0.05 2.61 -25.40
CA ASP A 353 -1.52 2.53 -25.67
C ASP A 353 -2.04 1.08 -25.79
N ARG A 354 -1.48 0.14 -25.03
CA ARG A 354 -1.78 -1.30 -25.09
C ARG A 354 -2.26 -1.88 -23.76
N PHE A 355 -2.76 -1.07 -22.84
CA PHE A 355 -3.06 -1.58 -21.49
C PHE A 355 -4.15 -2.66 -21.50
N GLU A 356 -5.17 -2.54 -22.35
CA GLU A 356 -6.22 -3.57 -22.47
C GLU A 356 -5.69 -4.90 -23.03
N GLU A 357 -4.72 -4.82 -23.95
CA GLU A 357 -4.02 -5.99 -24.48
C GLU A 357 -3.18 -6.65 -23.39
N PHE A 358 -2.38 -5.87 -22.66
CA PHE A 358 -1.60 -6.35 -21.52
C PHE A 358 -2.48 -7.02 -20.46
N ARG A 359 -3.64 -6.44 -20.15
CA ARG A 359 -4.64 -7.03 -19.24
C ARG A 359 -5.14 -8.38 -19.75
N SER A 360 -5.45 -8.48 -21.01
CA SER A 360 -5.90 -9.73 -21.63
C SER A 360 -4.81 -10.81 -21.58
N GLU A 361 -3.56 -10.46 -21.87
CA GLU A 361 -2.39 -11.34 -21.78
C GLU A 361 -2.17 -11.80 -20.33
N PHE A 362 -2.29 -10.90 -19.35
CA PHE A 362 -2.17 -11.23 -17.93
C PHE A 362 -3.16 -12.31 -17.50
N TYR A 363 -4.44 -12.22 -17.89
CA TYR A 363 -5.44 -13.23 -17.56
C TYR A 363 -5.23 -14.51 -18.35
N ALA A 364 -4.89 -14.44 -19.63
CA ALA A 364 -4.62 -15.61 -20.46
C ALA A 364 -3.45 -16.47 -19.94
N LEU A 365 -2.38 -15.84 -19.41
CA LEU A 365 -1.28 -16.56 -18.78
C LEU A 365 -1.72 -17.30 -17.52
N ARG A 366 -2.59 -16.69 -16.71
CA ARG A 366 -3.13 -17.31 -15.49
C ARG A 366 -4.08 -18.48 -15.77
N GLU A 367 -4.86 -18.41 -16.86
CA GLU A 367 -5.70 -19.51 -17.31
C GLU A 367 -4.89 -20.71 -17.81
N LYS A 368 -3.74 -20.47 -18.45
CA LYS A 368 -2.83 -21.55 -18.88
C LYS A 368 -2.23 -22.31 -17.71
N GLY A 369 -2.09 -21.67 -16.53
CA GLY A 369 -1.45 -22.26 -15.37
C GLY A 369 0.08 -22.40 -15.51
N ASP A 370 0.71 -23.00 -14.51
CA ASP A 370 2.16 -23.15 -14.42
C ASP A 370 2.72 -24.11 -15.50
N PRO A 371 3.57 -23.63 -16.43
CA PRO A 371 4.10 -24.48 -17.52
C PRO A 371 5.09 -25.54 -17.03
N LEU A 372 5.52 -25.48 -15.77
CA LEU A 372 6.46 -26.42 -15.16
C LEU A 372 5.75 -27.51 -14.32
N GLU A 373 4.42 -27.59 -14.39
CA GLU A 373 3.61 -28.60 -13.68
C GLU A 373 3.22 -29.83 -14.57
N HIS A 374 3.76 -29.88 -15.78
CA HIS A 374 3.49 -30.96 -16.75
C HIS A 374 4.66 -31.90 -16.91
#